data_6966f1369ad35c45184193188f22d939
#
_entry.id   6966f1369ad35c45184193188f22d939
#
_cell.length_a   1.000
_cell.length_b   1.000
_cell.length_c   1.000
_cell.angle_alpha   90.00
_cell.angle_beta   90.00
_cell.angle_gamma   90.00
#
_symmetry.space_group_name_H-M   'P 1'
#
loop_
_entity.id
_entity.type
_entity.pdbx_description
1 polymer ?
#
loop_
_entity_poly.entity_id
_entity_poly.type
_entity_poly.pdbx_seq_one_letter_code
_entity_poly.pdbx_strand_id
1 'polypeptide(L)'
;MSGDRYASHRRQAERGREVIPALSQHTEENAILKNPSSCNFKTSIGGQALIEGILMRGPKKQAIVCRTADGLVEKTEDLKFIKDRYPILGWPLIRGCAIFLSSMINGMQALTYSASLVPLEEQGEPDKLDQWINNHFSEEKAKNIIIGVAVVLGIALSLFLFIFLPALIVSLIKPLTESLFVRNIAEGLTRVIILLTYMKLVTLTPDDKRLFSYHGPELKTIFCYEHGKELTVENVRPESRFHPRCGTSFLLVVVVVSILVNSVVRVQNTFARMGFHLLLLPVVVGISYEINRWCGLHDNWLSAALSAPGKWLQRITTNEPDDSMIECAIRAIELVIPDQQGSDAWGS
;
A
#
# COMPACT_ATOMS: atom_id res chain seq x y z
N MET A 1 -26.16 5.92 35.47
CA MET A 1 -25.66 4.59 35.09
C MET A 1 -24.97 4.66 33.72
N SER A 2 -24.00 5.56 33.57
CA SER A 2 -23.28 5.80 32.27
C SER A 2 -21.76 5.70 32.37
N GLY A 3 -21.20 5.41 33.57
CA GLY A 3 -19.74 5.40 33.79
C GLY A 3 -19.02 4.08 33.52
N ASP A 4 -19.74 2.96 33.58
CA ASP A 4 -19.07 1.64 33.55
C ASP A 4 -18.77 1.07 32.16
N ARG A 5 -19.37 1.57 31.11
CA ARG A 5 -19.11 1.14 29.73
C ARG A 5 -17.86 1.78 29.14
N TYR A 6 -17.54 3.01 29.54
CA TYR A 6 -16.30 3.69 29.13
C TYR A 6 -15.04 3.02 29.68
N ALA A 7 -15.15 2.47 30.90
CA ALA A 7 -14.05 1.74 31.55
C ALA A 7 -13.77 0.36 30.91
N SER A 8 -14.76 -0.30 30.30
CA SER A 8 -14.59 -1.62 29.68
C SER A 8 -13.89 -1.55 28.31
N HIS A 9 -14.20 -0.56 27.49
CA HIS A 9 -13.53 -0.35 26.20
C HIS A 9 -12.11 0.19 26.36
N ARG A 10 -11.86 1.01 27.36
CA ARG A 10 -10.50 1.46 27.72
C ARG A 10 -9.62 0.28 28.17
N ARG A 11 -10.17 -0.66 28.94
CA ARG A 11 -9.44 -1.85 29.39
C ARG A 11 -9.19 -2.88 28.28
N GLN A 12 -9.98 -2.92 27.21
CA GLN A 12 -9.67 -3.75 26.02
C GLN A 12 -8.63 -3.11 25.11
N ALA A 13 -8.61 -1.78 24.99
CA ALA A 13 -7.57 -1.05 24.28
C ALA A 13 -6.22 -1.10 25.04
N GLU A 14 -6.26 -1.13 26.37
CA GLU A 14 -5.06 -1.20 27.22
C GLU A 14 -4.42 -2.60 27.26
N ARG A 15 -5.13 -3.68 26.95
CA ARG A 15 -4.55 -5.03 26.87
C ARG A 15 -3.72 -5.31 25.63
N GLY A 16 -3.68 -4.42 24.66
CA GLY A 16 -2.81 -4.51 23.48
C GLY A 16 -1.69 -3.48 23.43
N ARG A 17 -1.51 -2.69 24.49
CA ARG A 17 -0.48 -1.66 24.56
C ARG A 17 0.72 -2.17 25.37
N GLU A 18 1.68 -2.78 24.72
CA GLU A 18 3.05 -2.79 25.22
C GLU A 18 3.74 -1.52 24.71
N VAL A 19 3.93 -0.56 25.59
CA VAL A 19 4.76 0.62 25.37
C VAL A 19 6.18 0.24 25.76
N ILE A 20 7.06 0.08 24.79
CA ILE A 20 8.46 -0.26 25.04
C ILE A 20 9.28 1.03 25.02
N PRO A 21 10.07 1.35 26.06
CA PRO A 21 11.02 2.47 26.00
C PRO A 21 12.11 2.17 24.96
N ALA A 22 12.57 3.22 24.29
CA ALA A 22 13.53 3.16 23.17
C ALA A 22 14.66 2.15 23.38
N LEU A 23 14.92 1.42 22.36
CA LEU A 23 15.90 0.39 21.96
C LEU A 23 17.22 0.19 22.76
N SER A 24 17.30 0.41 24.06
CA SER A 24 18.58 0.25 24.78
C SER A 24 18.79 -1.11 25.50
N GLN A 25 17.87 -2.08 25.42
CA GLN A 25 17.98 -3.32 26.23
C GLN A 25 17.81 -4.66 25.47
N HIS A 26 17.63 -4.70 24.15
CA HIS A 26 17.45 -5.96 23.41
C HIS A 26 18.65 -6.38 22.54
N THR A 27 19.86 -5.90 22.84
CA THR A 27 21.06 -6.20 22.04
C THR A 27 21.67 -7.59 22.29
N GLU A 28 21.19 -8.35 23.24
CA GLU A 28 21.84 -9.64 23.60
C GLU A 28 21.12 -10.91 23.11
N GLU A 29 19.86 -10.85 22.70
CA GLU A 29 19.09 -12.04 22.28
C GLU A 29 19.14 -12.33 20.77
N ASN A 30 19.55 -11.37 19.93
CA ASN A 30 19.62 -11.51 18.47
C ASN A 30 20.96 -12.01 17.92
N ALA A 31 21.80 -12.65 18.74
CA ALA A 31 23.08 -13.20 18.30
C ALA A 31 22.99 -14.43 17.37
N ILE A 32 21.80 -14.84 16.91
CA ILE A 32 21.58 -16.04 16.08
C ILE A 32 21.64 -15.75 14.56
N LEU A 33 21.69 -14.49 14.14
CA LEU A 33 21.77 -14.13 12.71
C LEU A 33 23.21 -13.97 12.19
N LYS A 34 24.15 -14.78 12.67
CA LYS A 34 25.53 -14.81 12.16
C LYS A 34 25.71 -15.89 11.11
N ASN A 35 25.46 -15.57 9.84
CA ASN A 35 26.38 -15.94 8.74
C ASN A 35 26.14 -15.04 7.52
N PRO A 36 27.04 -14.10 7.19
CA PRO A 36 26.98 -13.36 5.97
C PRO A 36 27.63 -14.18 4.85
N SER A 37 27.02 -15.28 4.46
CA SER A 37 27.30 -15.86 3.15
C SER A 37 26.37 -15.15 2.16
N SER A 38 26.97 -14.42 1.25
CA SER A 38 26.44 -13.68 0.11
C SER A 38 25.24 -14.36 -0.59
N CYS A 39 24.10 -14.40 0.03
CA CYS A 39 22.88 -14.87 -0.59
C CYS A 39 21.96 -13.65 -0.71
N ASN A 40 22.00 -13.00 -1.88
CA ASN A 40 20.96 -12.07 -2.28
C ASN A 40 19.65 -12.87 -2.41
N PHE A 41 18.98 -13.14 -1.29
CA PHE A 41 17.65 -13.73 -1.33
C PHE A 41 16.62 -12.61 -1.48
N LYS A 42 15.52 -12.92 -2.10
CA LYS A 42 14.40 -11.99 -2.26
C LYS A 42 13.30 -12.40 -1.30
N THR A 43 12.94 -11.51 -0.39
CA THR A 43 11.87 -11.79 0.58
C THR A 43 10.47 -11.52 -0.01
N SER A 44 9.48 -12.24 0.48
CA SER A 44 8.06 -11.96 0.26
C SER A 44 7.49 -10.95 1.28
N ILE A 45 8.30 -10.49 2.22
CA ILE A 45 7.93 -9.43 3.14
C ILE A 45 7.74 -8.15 2.33
N GLY A 46 6.64 -7.49 2.55
CA GLY A 46 6.31 -6.20 1.97
C GLY A 46 5.61 -5.34 3.00
N GLY A 47 5.46 -4.05 2.74
CA GLY A 47 4.87 -3.16 3.70
C GLY A 47 3.95 -2.11 3.08
N GLN A 48 3.51 -1.22 3.94
CA GLN A 48 2.72 -0.05 3.60
C GLN A 48 3.01 1.05 4.62
N ALA A 49 3.27 2.26 4.13
CA ALA A 49 3.34 3.44 4.98
C ALA A 49 1.98 3.73 5.62
N LEU A 50 2.00 4.12 6.89
CA LEU A 50 0.85 4.51 7.69
C LEU A 50 1.07 5.91 8.27
N ILE A 51 0.05 6.45 8.93
CA ILE A 51 0.15 7.71 9.67
C ILE A 51 1.07 7.47 10.87
N GLU A 52 2.20 8.17 10.89
CA GLU A 52 3.26 8.03 11.90
C GLU A 52 3.72 6.57 12.12
N GLY A 53 3.71 5.74 11.05
CA GLY A 53 4.02 4.33 11.22
C GLY A 53 4.16 3.53 9.94
N ILE A 54 4.35 2.23 10.12
CA ILE A 54 4.55 1.26 9.04
C ILE A 54 3.79 -0.03 9.37
N LEU A 55 3.09 -0.54 8.36
CA LEU A 55 2.63 -1.93 8.33
C LEU A 55 3.68 -2.75 7.60
N MET A 56 4.19 -3.80 8.23
CA MET A 56 4.95 -4.87 7.56
C MET A 56 4.13 -6.15 7.50
N ARG A 57 4.22 -6.85 6.39
CA ARG A 57 3.49 -8.08 6.14
C ARG A 57 4.43 -9.18 5.72
N GLY A 58 4.58 -10.16 6.57
CA GLY A 58 5.36 -11.37 6.32
C GLY A 58 4.51 -12.54 5.80
N PRO A 59 5.09 -13.75 5.72
CA PRO A 59 4.38 -14.93 5.22
C PRO A 59 3.28 -15.45 6.16
N LYS A 60 3.37 -15.21 7.46
CA LYS A 60 2.42 -15.73 8.46
C LYS A 60 1.76 -14.64 9.30
N LYS A 61 2.45 -13.51 9.48
CA LYS A 61 2.05 -12.42 10.37
C LYS A 61 2.11 -11.08 9.65
N GLN A 62 1.32 -10.13 10.13
CA GLN A 62 1.49 -8.71 9.83
C GLN A 62 1.69 -7.95 11.13
N ALA A 63 2.49 -6.90 11.08
CA ALA A 63 2.75 -6.03 12.22
C ALA A 63 2.56 -4.57 11.82
N ILE A 64 1.89 -3.83 12.67
CA ILE A 64 1.75 -2.38 12.59
C ILE A 64 2.61 -1.80 13.70
N VAL A 65 3.52 -0.92 13.35
CA VAL A 65 4.31 -0.16 14.31
C VAL A 65 4.11 1.32 14.03
N CYS A 66 3.63 2.04 15.02
CA CYS A 66 3.38 3.49 14.92
C CYS A 66 4.15 4.23 16.03
N ARG A 67 4.67 5.39 15.69
CA ARG A 67 5.31 6.29 16.66
C ARG A 67 4.25 7.20 17.26
N THR A 68 4.24 7.26 18.58
CA THR A 68 3.41 8.18 19.36
C THR A 68 4.30 9.03 20.29
N ALA A 69 3.72 9.97 20.97
CA ALA A 69 4.45 10.80 21.97
C ALA A 69 5.06 9.94 23.09
N ASP A 70 4.41 8.82 23.43
CA ASP A 70 4.83 7.89 24.50
C ASP A 70 5.84 6.82 24.06
N GLY A 71 6.16 6.74 22.75
CA GLY A 71 7.06 5.74 22.16
C GLY A 71 6.46 4.98 20.99
N LEU A 72 6.98 3.77 20.72
CA LEU A 72 6.46 2.89 19.67
C LEU A 72 5.26 2.09 20.19
N VAL A 73 4.18 2.07 19.42
CA VAL A 73 3.00 1.24 19.64
C VAL A 73 3.00 0.14 18.60
N GLU A 74 2.92 -1.11 19.04
CA GLU A 74 3.00 -2.31 18.21
C GLU A 74 1.69 -3.06 18.21
N LYS A 75 1.30 -3.59 17.05
CA LYS A 75 0.18 -4.50 16.90
C LYS A 75 0.54 -5.59 15.92
N THR A 76 0.52 -6.84 16.34
CA THR A 76 0.80 -8.00 15.50
C THR A 76 -0.47 -8.83 15.33
N GLU A 77 -0.70 -9.31 14.13
CA GLU A 77 -1.86 -10.15 13.78
C GLU A 77 -1.41 -11.30 12.88
N ASP A 78 -1.97 -12.50 13.12
CA ASP A 78 -1.76 -13.65 12.24
C ASP A 78 -2.52 -13.48 10.93
N LEU A 79 -1.85 -13.77 9.82
CA LEU A 79 -2.46 -13.70 8.50
C LEU A 79 -3.27 -14.96 8.21
N LYS A 80 -4.54 -14.74 7.83
CA LYS A 80 -5.42 -15.80 7.31
C LYS A 80 -5.54 -15.60 5.80
N PHE A 81 -5.02 -16.53 5.02
CA PHE A 81 -5.11 -16.44 3.58
C PHE A 81 -6.46 -16.97 3.08
N ILE A 82 -7.16 -16.15 2.30
CA ILE A 82 -8.45 -16.52 1.70
C ILE A 82 -8.31 -17.74 0.80
N LYS A 83 -7.13 -17.94 0.17
CA LYS A 83 -6.81 -19.13 -0.65
C LYS A 83 -6.91 -20.45 0.12
N ASP A 84 -6.64 -20.43 1.43
CA ASP A 84 -6.69 -21.64 2.27
C ASP A 84 -8.13 -22.13 2.47
N ARG A 85 -9.09 -21.21 2.42
CA ARG A 85 -10.52 -21.50 2.49
C ARG A 85 -11.15 -21.76 1.11
N TYR A 86 -10.65 -21.06 0.07
CA TYR A 86 -11.17 -21.13 -1.29
C TYR A 86 -10.01 -21.33 -2.28
N PRO A 87 -9.61 -22.56 -2.61
CA PRO A 87 -8.45 -22.86 -3.45
C PRO A 87 -8.48 -22.22 -4.84
N ILE A 88 -9.67 -21.98 -5.42
CA ILE A 88 -9.88 -21.32 -6.72
C ILE A 88 -9.26 -19.90 -6.73
N LEU A 89 -9.27 -19.21 -5.57
CA LEU A 89 -8.66 -17.88 -5.43
C LEU A 89 -7.12 -17.92 -5.46
N GLY A 90 -6.51 -19.10 -5.47
CA GLY A 90 -5.09 -19.31 -5.71
C GLY A 90 -4.69 -19.47 -7.17
N TRP A 91 -5.66 -19.58 -8.11
CA TRP A 91 -5.37 -19.77 -9.52
C TRP A 91 -4.76 -18.52 -10.17
N PRO A 92 -3.88 -18.68 -11.18
CA PRO A 92 -3.33 -17.56 -11.94
C PRO A 92 -4.44 -16.60 -12.40
N LEU A 93 -4.15 -15.32 -12.44
CA LEU A 93 -5.06 -14.19 -12.69
C LEU A 93 -6.07 -13.94 -11.56
N ILE A 94 -6.78 -14.96 -11.07
CA ILE A 94 -7.77 -14.82 -9.98
C ILE A 94 -7.08 -14.44 -8.68
N ARG A 95 -5.93 -15.06 -8.37
CA ARG A 95 -5.14 -14.75 -7.17
C ARG A 95 -4.70 -13.30 -7.12
N GLY A 96 -4.40 -12.68 -8.26
CA GLY A 96 -4.03 -11.27 -8.34
C GLY A 96 -5.14 -10.36 -7.83
N CYS A 97 -6.38 -10.60 -8.25
CA CYS A 97 -7.54 -9.87 -7.76
C CYS A 97 -7.80 -10.12 -6.27
N ALA A 98 -7.71 -11.37 -5.82
CA ALA A 98 -7.94 -11.73 -4.42
C ALA A 98 -6.90 -11.08 -3.48
N ILE A 99 -5.61 -11.15 -3.86
CA ILE A 99 -4.52 -10.53 -3.10
C ILE A 99 -4.65 -9.00 -3.09
N PHE A 100 -4.97 -8.40 -4.24
CA PHE A 100 -5.16 -6.95 -4.35
C PHE A 100 -6.29 -6.46 -3.44
N LEU A 101 -7.47 -7.09 -3.50
CA LEU A 101 -8.61 -6.75 -2.64
C LEU A 101 -8.29 -6.96 -1.15
N SER A 102 -7.66 -8.09 -0.81
CA SER A 102 -7.23 -8.34 0.57
C SER A 102 -6.24 -7.29 1.06
N SER A 103 -5.28 -6.90 0.22
CA SER A 103 -4.29 -5.86 0.57
C SER A 103 -4.94 -4.49 0.74
N MET A 104 -5.91 -4.14 -0.09
CA MET A 104 -6.68 -2.90 0.06
C MET A 104 -7.47 -2.86 1.38
N ILE A 105 -8.18 -3.94 1.72
CA ILE A 105 -8.97 -4.03 2.95
C ILE A 105 -8.06 -3.94 4.17
N ASN A 106 -7.00 -4.73 4.21
CA ASN A 106 -6.07 -4.75 5.33
C ASN A 106 -5.30 -3.42 5.45
N GLY A 107 -4.91 -2.83 4.32
CA GLY A 107 -4.25 -1.53 4.30
C GLY A 107 -5.15 -0.40 4.83
N MET A 108 -6.44 -0.42 4.47
CA MET A 108 -7.41 0.55 4.99
C MET A 108 -7.64 0.37 6.49
N GLN A 109 -7.73 -0.87 6.97
CA GLN A 109 -7.86 -1.16 8.42
C GLN A 109 -6.62 -0.68 9.18
N ALA A 110 -5.41 -0.89 8.62
CA ALA A 110 -4.17 -0.42 9.21
C ALA A 110 -4.09 1.11 9.26
N LEU A 111 -4.48 1.80 8.17
CA LEU A 111 -4.56 3.26 8.13
C LEU A 111 -5.57 3.81 9.15
N THR A 112 -6.75 3.20 9.25
CA THR A 112 -7.75 3.59 10.25
C THR A 112 -7.24 3.39 11.67
N TYR A 113 -6.51 2.29 11.91
CA TYR A 113 -5.88 2.03 13.20
C TYR A 113 -4.80 3.07 13.51
N SER A 114 -3.88 3.36 12.59
CA SER A 114 -2.83 4.36 12.82
C SER A 114 -3.42 5.76 13.03
N ALA A 115 -4.45 6.15 12.27
CA ALA A 115 -5.17 7.40 12.46
C ALA A 115 -5.80 7.50 13.86
N SER A 116 -6.26 6.39 14.44
CA SER A 116 -6.82 6.39 15.79
C SER A 116 -5.79 6.56 16.92
N LEU A 117 -4.50 6.46 16.61
CA LEU A 117 -3.40 6.68 17.57
C LEU A 117 -2.95 8.15 17.61
N VAL A 118 -3.33 8.95 16.61
CA VAL A 118 -3.02 10.39 16.58
C VAL A 118 -3.88 11.09 17.65
N PRO A 119 -3.27 11.96 18.50
CA PRO A 119 -4.00 12.71 19.52
C PRO A 119 -5.12 13.56 18.91
N LEU A 120 -6.26 13.68 19.61
CA LEU A 120 -7.41 14.46 19.15
C LEU A 120 -7.08 15.95 18.93
N GLU A 121 -6.08 16.46 19.64
CA GLU A 121 -5.59 17.85 19.51
C GLU A 121 -4.91 18.12 18.17
N GLU A 122 -4.37 17.08 17.52
CA GLU A 122 -3.77 17.15 16.19
C GLU A 122 -4.76 16.80 15.07
N GLN A 123 -5.93 16.24 15.41
CA GLN A 123 -7.04 16.03 14.49
C GLN A 123 -7.75 17.37 14.31
N GLY A 124 -7.76 17.90 13.09
CA GLY A 124 -8.41 19.18 12.79
C GLY A 124 -9.85 19.29 13.30
N GLU A 125 -10.38 20.50 13.39
CA GLU A 125 -11.76 20.70 13.82
C GLU A 125 -12.74 19.90 12.94
N PRO A 126 -13.74 19.22 13.54
CA PRO A 126 -14.71 18.43 12.78
C PRO A 126 -15.48 19.32 11.80
N ASP A 127 -15.56 18.90 10.55
CA ASP A 127 -16.28 19.61 9.50
C ASP A 127 -17.79 19.63 9.79
N LYS A 128 -18.53 20.52 9.13
CA LYS A 128 -19.98 20.67 9.31
C LYS A 128 -20.75 19.37 9.08
N LEU A 129 -20.27 18.53 8.17
CA LEU A 129 -20.84 17.21 7.90
C LEU A 129 -20.62 16.27 9.09
N ASP A 130 -19.41 16.24 9.64
CA ASP A 130 -19.05 15.44 10.82
C ASP A 130 -19.86 15.86 12.04
N GLN A 131 -20.00 17.16 12.26
CA GLN A 131 -20.85 17.72 13.33
C GLN A 131 -22.32 17.31 13.18
N TRP A 132 -22.86 17.36 11.95
CA TRP A 132 -24.23 16.95 11.68
C TRP A 132 -24.44 15.46 11.94
N ILE A 133 -23.51 14.60 11.48
CA ILE A 133 -23.58 13.15 11.68
C ILE A 133 -23.47 12.81 13.16
N ASN A 134 -22.51 13.41 13.87
CA ASN A 134 -22.29 13.19 15.31
C ASN A 134 -23.49 13.62 16.17
N ASN A 135 -24.26 14.62 15.72
CA ASN A 135 -25.48 15.05 16.42
C ASN A 135 -26.69 14.12 16.22
N HIS A 136 -26.71 13.32 15.14
CA HIS A 136 -27.87 12.49 14.78
C HIS A 136 -27.66 11.00 15.03
N PHE A 137 -26.41 10.55 15.18
CA PHE A 137 -26.05 9.14 15.35
C PHE A 137 -25.19 8.94 16.60
N SER A 138 -25.19 7.70 17.14
CA SER A 138 -24.23 7.33 18.19
C SER A 138 -22.80 7.39 17.62
N GLU A 139 -21.82 7.71 18.46
CA GLU A 139 -20.41 7.90 18.10
C GLU A 139 -19.84 6.78 17.20
N GLU A 140 -20.11 5.51 17.55
CA GLU A 140 -19.69 4.35 16.74
C GLU A 140 -20.37 4.31 15.37
N LYS A 141 -21.67 4.61 15.29
CA LYS A 141 -22.41 4.66 14.01
C LYS A 141 -21.98 5.86 13.18
N ALA A 142 -21.74 7.00 13.79
CA ALA A 142 -21.27 8.20 13.14
C ALA A 142 -19.92 7.94 12.46
N LYS A 143 -18.95 7.34 13.17
CA LYS A 143 -17.65 6.95 12.62
C LYS A 143 -17.76 6.01 11.42
N ASN A 144 -18.61 4.98 11.52
CA ASN A 144 -18.80 4.02 10.43
C ASN A 144 -19.47 4.67 9.20
N ILE A 145 -20.39 5.61 9.40
CA ILE A 145 -21.04 6.36 8.30
C ILE A 145 -20.02 7.28 7.61
N ILE A 146 -19.22 8.03 8.37
CA ILE A 146 -18.18 8.93 7.84
C ILE A 146 -17.20 8.13 7.00
N ILE A 147 -16.66 7.03 7.53
CA ILE A 147 -15.75 6.15 6.80
C ILE A 147 -16.43 5.59 5.55
N GLY A 148 -17.67 5.10 5.65
CA GLY A 148 -18.42 4.55 4.52
C GLY A 148 -18.64 5.58 3.41
N VAL A 149 -19.02 6.80 3.75
CA VAL A 149 -19.21 7.91 2.79
C VAL A 149 -17.87 8.28 2.14
N ALA A 150 -16.79 8.41 2.92
CA ALA A 150 -15.46 8.70 2.40
C ALA A 150 -14.97 7.64 1.40
N VAL A 151 -15.19 6.36 1.70
CA VAL A 151 -14.85 5.24 0.80
C VAL A 151 -15.66 5.32 -0.50
N VAL A 152 -16.97 5.53 -0.42
CA VAL A 152 -17.82 5.63 -1.62
C VAL A 152 -17.42 6.82 -2.48
N LEU A 153 -17.17 7.98 -1.88
CA LEU A 153 -16.71 9.18 -2.59
C LEU A 153 -15.32 8.96 -3.20
N GLY A 154 -14.40 8.32 -2.47
CA GLY A 154 -13.07 7.98 -2.98
C GLY A 154 -13.12 7.03 -4.18
N ILE A 155 -13.96 6.00 -4.13
CA ILE A 155 -14.18 5.10 -5.27
C ILE A 155 -14.79 5.86 -6.45
N ALA A 156 -15.82 6.67 -6.23
CA ALA A 156 -16.46 7.46 -7.27
C ALA A 156 -15.47 8.43 -7.93
N LEU A 157 -14.66 9.14 -7.15
CA LEU A 157 -13.63 10.03 -7.64
C LEU A 157 -12.56 9.27 -8.44
N SER A 158 -12.12 8.10 -7.95
CA SER A 158 -11.14 7.26 -8.66
C SER A 158 -11.66 6.78 -10.01
N LEU A 159 -12.91 6.30 -10.06
CA LEU A 159 -13.55 5.91 -11.32
C LEU A 159 -13.68 7.11 -12.27
N PHE A 160 -14.07 8.26 -11.75
CA PHE A 160 -14.14 9.48 -12.53
C PHE A 160 -12.78 9.87 -13.12
N LEU A 161 -11.75 9.99 -12.28
CA LEU A 161 -10.41 10.43 -12.72
C LEU A 161 -9.73 9.45 -13.67
N PHE A 162 -9.86 8.14 -13.43
CA PHE A 162 -9.05 7.14 -14.16
C PHE A 162 -9.81 6.39 -15.26
N ILE A 163 -11.14 6.46 -15.29
CA ILE A 163 -11.95 5.82 -16.33
C ILE A 163 -12.72 6.86 -17.14
N PHE A 164 -13.51 7.71 -16.46
CA PHE A 164 -14.41 8.63 -17.15
C PHE A 164 -13.67 9.81 -17.77
N LEU A 165 -12.85 10.52 -17.01
CA LEU A 165 -12.16 11.73 -17.47
C LEU A 165 -11.24 11.47 -18.66
N PRO A 166 -10.38 10.43 -18.72
CA PRO A 166 -9.59 10.12 -19.90
C PRO A 166 -10.46 9.85 -21.14
N ALA A 167 -11.52 9.08 -20.98
CA ALA A 167 -12.42 8.76 -22.08
C ALA A 167 -13.18 10.00 -22.59
N LEU A 168 -13.57 10.92 -21.70
CA LEU A 168 -14.18 12.19 -22.05
C LEU A 168 -13.20 13.09 -22.81
N ILE A 169 -11.98 13.28 -22.30
CA ILE A 169 -10.95 14.10 -22.94
C ILE A 169 -10.68 13.58 -24.35
N VAL A 170 -10.51 12.26 -24.51
CA VAL A 170 -10.23 11.67 -25.83
C VAL A 170 -11.45 11.70 -26.75
N SER A 171 -12.67 11.76 -26.20
CA SER A 171 -13.87 11.95 -27.04
C SER A 171 -13.87 13.29 -27.79
N LEU A 172 -13.21 14.32 -27.26
CA LEU A 172 -13.03 15.62 -27.92
C LEU A 172 -12.09 15.52 -29.13
N ILE A 173 -11.19 14.53 -29.15
CA ILE A 173 -10.26 14.29 -30.28
C ILE A 173 -10.92 13.41 -31.35
N LYS A 174 -12.12 12.89 -31.12
CA LYS A 174 -12.85 12.05 -32.07
C LYS A 174 -12.96 12.67 -33.47
N PRO A 175 -13.19 13.99 -33.63
CA PRO A 175 -13.24 14.62 -34.95
C PRO A 175 -11.90 14.61 -35.68
N LEU A 176 -10.76 14.46 -34.97
CA LEU A 176 -9.41 14.53 -35.52
C LEU A 176 -8.88 13.18 -36.03
N THR A 177 -9.46 12.06 -35.54
CA THR A 177 -9.03 10.72 -35.93
C THR A 177 -10.16 9.70 -35.83
N GLU A 178 -10.32 8.88 -36.88
CA GLU A 178 -11.25 7.76 -36.94
C GLU A 178 -10.61 6.47 -36.38
N SER A 179 -9.27 6.44 -36.22
CA SER A 179 -8.55 5.26 -35.73
C SER A 179 -8.83 5.00 -34.25
N LEU A 180 -9.53 3.89 -33.97
CA LEU A 180 -9.78 3.42 -32.62
C LEU A 180 -8.48 3.11 -31.84
N PHE A 181 -7.46 2.62 -32.56
CA PHE A 181 -6.16 2.36 -31.96
C PHE A 181 -5.50 3.63 -31.42
N VAL A 182 -5.45 4.68 -32.25
CA VAL A 182 -4.89 5.98 -31.84
C VAL A 182 -5.65 6.56 -30.64
N ARG A 183 -6.98 6.45 -30.64
CA ARG A 183 -7.82 6.90 -29.53
C ARG A 183 -7.54 6.14 -28.23
N ASN A 184 -7.38 4.81 -28.30
CA ASN A 184 -7.09 4.00 -27.14
C ASN A 184 -5.70 4.31 -26.55
N ILE A 185 -4.69 4.53 -27.40
CA ILE A 185 -3.36 4.98 -26.97
C ILE A 185 -3.44 6.37 -26.32
N ALA A 186 -4.13 7.33 -26.96
CA ALA A 186 -4.32 8.67 -26.40
C ALA A 186 -5.02 8.62 -25.03
N GLU A 187 -6.04 7.77 -24.88
CA GLU A 187 -6.72 7.56 -23.60
C GLU A 187 -5.77 6.98 -22.54
N GLY A 188 -4.95 6.00 -22.92
CA GLY A 188 -3.95 5.44 -22.04
C GLY A 188 -2.89 6.46 -21.59
N LEU A 189 -2.36 7.27 -22.52
CA LEU A 189 -1.43 8.35 -22.19
C LEU A 189 -2.07 9.40 -21.28
N THR A 190 -3.31 9.74 -21.53
CA THR A 190 -4.08 10.67 -20.67
C THR A 190 -4.20 10.10 -19.24
N ARG A 191 -4.45 8.80 -19.07
CA ARG A 191 -4.46 8.14 -17.76
C ARG A 191 -3.12 8.26 -17.03
N VAL A 192 -2.01 8.05 -17.76
CA VAL A 192 -0.66 8.21 -17.17
C VAL A 192 -0.47 9.64 -16.70
N ILE A 193 -0.80 10.63 -17.52
CA ILE A 193 -0.68 12.05 -17.17
C ILE A 193 -1.54 12.38 -15.94
N ILE A 194 -2.79 11.94 -15.91
CA ILE A 194 -3.68 12.15 -14.75
C ILE A 194 -3.11 11.50 -13.51
N LEU A 195 -2.62 10.25 -13.61
CA LEU A 195 -2.02 9.54 -12.47
C LEU A 195 -0.82 10.30 -11.91
N LEU A 196 0.12 10.71 -12.77
CA LEU A 196 1.33 11.42 -12.33
C LEU A 196 0.98 12.79 -11.74
N THR A 197 0.03 13.50 -12.35
CA THR A 197 -0.46 14.79 -11.83
C THR A 197 -1.12 14.61 -10.47
N TYR A 198 -2.01 13.63 -10.33
CA TYR A 198 -2.67 13.30 -9.07
C TYR A 198 -1.65 12.96 -7.98
N MET A 199 -0.71 12.03 -8.27
CA MET A 199 0.33 11.68 -7.32
C MET A 199 1.17 12.89 -6.88
N LYS A 200 1.50 13.77 -7.85
CA LYS A 200 2.24 15.00 -7.52
C LYS A 200 1.42 15.95 -6.64
N LEU A 201 0.14 16.13 -6.93
CA LEU A 201 -0.75 16.98 -6.14
C LEU A 201 -0.89 16.47 -4.70
N VAL A 202 -1.10 15.16 -4.54
CA VAL A 202 -1.20 14.51 -3.23
C VAL A 202 0.08 14.74 -2.40
N THR A 203 1.27 14.67 -3.00
CA THR A 203 2.53 14.94 -2.27
C THR A 203 2.73 16.40 -1.84
N LEU A 204 1.85 17.33 -2.23
CA LEU A 204 1.91 18.72 -1.78
C LEU A 204 1.20 18.95 -0.45
N THR A 205 0.29 18.05 -0.05
CA THR A 205 -0.37 18.14 1.26
C THR A 205 0.62 17.75 2.36
N PRO A 206 0.66 18.44 3.50
CA PRO A 206 1.59 18.12 4.60
C PRO A 206 1.41 16.70 5.12
N ASP A 207 0.17 16.26 5.29
CA ASP A 207 -0.18 14.94 5.85
C ASP A 207 0.25 13.80 4.94
N ASP A 208 -0.05 13.90 3.64
CA ASP A 208 0.37 12.90 2.67
C ASP A 208 1.89 12.89 2.48
N LYS A 209 2.54 14.07 2.51
CA LYS A 209 4.00 14.16 2.48
C LYS A 209 4.62 13.42 3.67
N ARG A 210 4.01 13.54 4.85
CA ARG A 210 4.43 12.83 6.06
C ARG A 210 4.23 11.33 5.91
N LEU A 211 3.09 10.90 5.41
CA LEU A 211 2.81 9.49 5.08
C LEU A 211 3.86 8.91 4.11
N PHE A 212 4.17 9.62 3.02
CA PHE A 212 5.20 9.19 2.05
C PHE A 212 6.62 9.20 2.63
N SER A 213 6.86 9.90 3.73
CA SER A 213 8.14 9.84 4.44
C SER A 213 8.35 8.50 5.14
N TYR A 214 7.29 7.81 5.55
CA TYR A 214 7.36 6.44 6.10
C TYR A 214 7.50 5.36 5.03
N HIS A 215 7.23 5.66 3.75
CA HIS A 215 7.44 4.71 2.66
C HIS A 215 8.93 4.52 2.30
N GLY A 216 9.76 5.55 2.50
CA GLY A 216 11.21 5.42 2.28
C GLY A 216 11.88 4.39 3.19
N PRO A 217 11.73 4.50 4.53
CA PRO A 217 12.34 3.57 5.47
C PRO A 217 11.79 2.14 5.35
N GLU A 218 10.50 1.96 4.99
CA GLU A 218 9.94 0.66 4.65
C GLU A 218 10.80 -0.05 3.61
N LEU A 219 11.04 0.59 2.45
CA LEU A 219 11.78 -0.01 1.34
C LEU A 219 13.27 -0.19 1.65
N LYS A 220 13.89 0.77 2.34
CA LYS A 220 15.29 0.67 2.78
C LYS A 220 15.52 -0.51 3.73
N THR A 221 14.60 -0.73 4.67
CA THR A 221 14.69 -1.83 5.64
C THR A 221 14.51 -3.18 4.98
N ILE A 222 13.60 -3.31 4.00
CA ILE A 222 13.46 -4.52 3.19
C ILE A 222 14.76 -4.82 2.43
N PHE A 223 15.39 -3.82 1.80
CA PHE A 223 16.67 -4.02 1.12
C PHE A 223 17.79 -4.43 2.07
N CYS A 224 17.89 -3.81 3.25
CA CYS A 224 18.89 -4.19 4.26
C CYS A 224 18.74 -5.66 4.65
N TYR A 225 17.51 -6.12 4.86
CA TYR A 225 17.19 -7.51 5.16
C TYR A 225 17.55 -8.45 3.99
N GLU A 226 17.20 -8.11 2.75
CA GLU A 226 17.54 -8.90 1.55
C GLU A 226 19.04 -8.99 1.30
N HIS A 227 19.79 -7.95 1.67
CA HIS A 227 21.27 -7.96 1.59
C HIS A 227 21.92 -8.74 2.75
N GLY A 228 21.13 -9.33 3.66
CA GLY A 228 21.62 -10.09 4.80
C GLY A 228 22.42 -9.26 5.81
N LYS A 229 22.17 -7.94 5.84
CA LYS A 229 22.80 -7.05 6.80
C LYS A 229 22.01 -7.04 8.11
N GLU A 230 22.72 -6.75 9.20
CA GLU A 230 22.08 -6.53 10.49
C GLU A 230 21.12 -5.32 10.40
N LEU A 231 19.91 -5.47 10.97
CA LEU A 231 18.88 -4.44 10.95
C LEU A 231 19.19 -3.35 11.99
N THR A 232 20.10 -2.47 11.64
CA THR A 232 20.47 -1.28 12.43
C THR A 232 20.23 -0.02 11.60
N VAL A 233 20.04 1.11 12.26
CA VAL A 233 19.84 2.41 11.59
C VAL A 233 20.99 2.72 10.64
N GLU A 234 22.24 2.42 11.07
CA GLU A 234 23.46 2.64 10.29
C GLU A 234 23.49 1.82 9.01
N ASN A 235 23.00 0.58 9.04
CA ASN A 235 22.98 -0.32 7.88
C ASN A 235 21.80 -0.05 6.95
N VAL A 236 20.67 0.39 7.50
CA VAL A 236 19.45 0.71 6.71
C VAL A 236 19.57 2.07 6.01
N ARG A 237 20.18 3.07 6.66
CA ARG A 237 20.28 4.44 6.12
C ARG A 237 20.89 4.53 4.72
N PRO A 238 21.99 3.82 4.37
CA PRO A 238 22.58 3.89 3.03
C PRO A 238 21.81 3.10 1.98
N GLU A 239 20.84 2.24 2.34
CA GLU A 239 20.09 1.43 1.39
C GLU A 239 19.21 2.27 0.45
N SER A 240 18.87 1.68 -0.70
CA SER A 240 18.01 2.34 -1.68
C SER A 240 16.55 2.37 -1.24
N ARG A 241 15.87 3.49 -1.46
CA ARG A 241 14.43 3.62 -1.32
C ARG A 241 13.65 3.27 -2.59
N PHE A 242 14.31 2.73 -3.63
CA PHE A 242 13.70 2.40 -4.92
C PHE A 242 13.64 0.89 -5.11
N HIS A 243 12.58 0.27 -4.61
CA HIS A 243 12.43 -1.18 -4.59
C HIS A 243 11.59 -1.69 -5.78
N PRO A 244 12.04 -2.72 -6.54
CA PRO A 244 11.33 -3.19 -7.74
C PRO A 244 9.99 -3.88 -7.44
N ARG A 245 9.81 -4.46 -6.26
CA ARG A 245 8.61 -5.20 -5.84
C ARG A 245 7.65 -4.38 -4.98
N CYS A 246 7.79 -3.06 -4.98
CA CYS A 246 6.91 -2.17 -4.24
C CYS A 246 5.50 -2.08 -4.87
N GLY A 247 4.47 -1.95 -4.03
CA GLY A 247 3.08 -1.79 -4.47
C GLY A 247 2.83 -0.58 -5.37
N THR A 248 3.61 0.50 -5.23
CA THR A 248 3.51 1.67 -6.13
C THR A 248 3.99 1.36 -7.54
N SER A 249 4.97 0.45 -7.70
CA SER A 249 5.38 -0.05 -9.01
C SER A 249 4.27 -0.81 -9.72
N PHE A 250 3.46 -1.54 -8.96
CA PHE A 250 2.29 -2.26 -9.48
C PHE A 250 1.26 -1.32 -10.14
N LEU A 251 1.05 -0.11 -9.62
CA LEU A 251 0.12 0.86 -10.21
C LEU A 251 0.47 1.20 -11.66
N LEU A 252 1.74 1.44 -11.97
CA LEU A 252 2.16 1.71 -13.34
C LEU A 252 2.05 0.49 -14.26
N VAL A 253 2.34 -0.70 -13.75
CA VAL A 253 2.12 -1.94 -14.52
C VAL A 253 0.64 -2.09 -14.85
N VAL A 254 -0.28 -1.83 -13.90
CA VAL A 254 -1.73 -1.82 -14.14
C VAL A 254 -2.12 -0.85 -15.24
N VAL A 255 -1.57 0.37 -15.25
CA VAL A 255 -1.88 1.36 -16.29
C VAL A 255 -1.39 0.88 -17.66
N VAL A 256 -0.15 0.38 -17.76
CA VAL A 256 0.41 -0.14 -19.03
C VAL A 256 -0.41 -1.32 -19.54
N VAL A 257 -0.70 -2.30 -18.68
CA VAL A 257 -1.53 -3.46 -19.03
C VAL A 257 -2.93 -3.02 -19.44
N SER A 258 -3.52 -2.02 -18.75
CA SER A 258 -4.83 -1.50 -19.12
C SER A 258 -4.84 -0.88 -20.53
N ILE A 259 -3.77 -0.19 -20.93
CA ILE A 259 -3.63 0.34 -22.29
C ILE A 259 -3.64 -0.81 -23.30
N LEU A 260 -2.84 -1.85 -23.06
CA LEU A 260 -2.74 -3.01 -23.96
C LEU A 260 -4.06 -3.77 -24.06
N VAL A 261 -4.68 -4.11 -22.94
CA VAL A 261 -5.95 -4.84 -22.89
C VAL A 261 -7.07 -4.02 -23.55
N ASN A 262 -7.15 -2.73 -23.24
CA ASN A 262 -8.20 -1.87 -23.80
C ASN A 262 -7.95 -1.48 -25.27
N SER A 263 -6.71 -1.62 -25.78
CA SER A 263 -6.43 -1.36 -27.22
C SER A 263 -7.18 -2.33 -28.15
N VAL A 264 -7.55 -3.50 -27.65
CA VAL A 264 -8.31 -4.52 -28.39
C VAL A 264 -9.81 -4.21 -28.40
N VAL A 265 -10.29 -3.36 -27.48
CA VAL A 265 -11.72 -3.01 -27.36
C VAL A 265 -12.15 -2.12 -28.51
N ARG A 266 -13.03 -2.65 -29.40
CA ARG A 266 -13.51 -1.96 -30.61
C ARG A 266 -14.93 -1.39 -30.43
N VAL A 267 -15.16 -0.66 -29.33
CA VAL A 267 -16.46 -0.06 -29.02
C VAL A 267 -16.41 1.45 -29.33
N GLN A 268 -17.27 1.91 -30.21
CA GLN A 268 -17.30 3.32 -30.63
C GLN A 268 -18.06 4.22 -29.64
N ASN A 269 -19.10 3.69 -29.01
CA ASN A 269 -19.87 4.43 -28.00
C ASN A 269 -19.03 4.65 -26.74
N THR A 270 -18.88 5.90 -26.32
CA THR A 270 -18.01 6.27 -25.19
C THR A 270 -18.47 5.63 -23.88
N PHE A 271 -19.77 5.64 -23.57
CA PHE A 271 -20.28 5.05 -22.33
C PHE A 271 -20.17 3.52 -22.31
N ALA A 272 -20.48 2.87 -23.44
CA ALA A 272 -20.28 1.42 -23.56
C ALA A 272 -18.80 1.05 -23.40
N ARG A 273 -17.89 1.82 -23.97
CA ARG A 273 -16.43 1.63 -23.79
C ARG A 273 -16.00 1.78 -22.35
N MET A 274 -16.52 2.78 -21.62
CA MET A 274 -16.28 2.94 -20.18
C MET A 274 -16.75 1.70 -19.40
N GLY A 275 -17.94 1.18 -19.71
CA GLY A 275 -18.45 -0.07 -19.12
C GLY A 275 -17.54 -1.27 -19.39
N PHE A 276 -17.00 -1.41 -20.61
CA PHE A 276 -16.03 -2.45 -20.93
C PHE A 276 -14.71 -2.29 -20.17
N HIS A 277 -14.21 -1.06 -19.99
CA HIS A 277 -13.01 -0.83 -19.18
C HIS A 277 -13.21 -1.27 -17.73
N LEU A 278 -14.38 -1.00 -17.15
CA LEU A 278 -14.72 -1.44 -15.80
C LEU A 278 -14.85 -2.97 -15.72
N LEU A 279 -15.49 -3.60 -16.71
CA LEU A 279 -15.65 -5.06 -16.77
C LEU A 279 -14.29 -5.78 -16.90
N LEU A 280 -13.34 -5.19 -17.65
CA LEU A 280 -12.01 -5.75 -17.86
C LEU A 280 -11.04 -5.47 -16.71
N LEU A 281 -11.41 -4.63 -15.74
CA LEU A 281 -10.54 -4.28 -14.61
C LEU A 281 -9.98 -5.49 -13.86
N PRO A 282 -10.78 -6.53 -13.50
CA PRO A 282 -10.24 -7.73 -12.86
C PRO A 282 -9.19 -8.46 -13.70
N VAL A 283 -9.38 -8.51 -15.03
CA VAL A 283 -8.42 -9.13 -15.96
C VAL A 283 -7.12 -8.32 -15.98
N VAL A 284 -7.21 -7.00 -16.05
CA VAL A 284 -6.05 -6.10 -16.01
C VAL A 284 -5.27 -6.28 -14.70
N VAL A 285 -5.96 -6.29 -13.56
CA VAL A 285 -5.34 -6.50 -12.24
C VAL A 285 -4.67 -7.87 -12.18
N GLY A 286 -5.34 -8.93 -12.64
CA GLY A 286 -4.80 -10.28 -12.65
C GLY A 286 -3.53 -10.40 -13.50
N ILE A 287 -3.54 -9.90 -14.73
CA ILE A 287 -2.36 -9.89 -15.62
C ILE A 287 -1.22 -9.07 -14.99
N SER A 288 -1.53 -7.89 -14.48
CA SER A 288 -0.53 -7.00 -13.85
C SER A 288 0.14 -7.65 -12.65
N TYR A 289 -0.63 -8.38 -11.85
CA TYR A 289 -0.10 -9.13 -10.72
C TYR A 289 0.87 -10.22 -11.16
N GLU A 290 0.53 -11.00 -12.20
CA GLU A 290 1.42 -12.05 -12.71
C GLU A 290 2.70 -11.46 -13.31
N ILE A 291 2.61 -10.34 -14.03
CA ILE A 291 3.79 -9.62 -14.54
C ILE A 291 4.67 -9.16 -13.39
N ASN A 292 4.10 -8.50 -12.37
CA ASN A 292 4.86 -8.00 -11.22
C ASN A 292 5.52 -9.15 -10.43
N ARG A 293 4.81 -10.27 -10.26
CA ARG A 293 5.34 -11.48 -9.63
C ARG A 293 6.50 -12.07 -10.45
N TRP A 294 6.35 -12.13 -11.76
CA TRP A 294 7.41 -12.61 -12.66
C TRP A 294 8.64 -11.70 -12.60
N CYS A 295 8.45 -10.38 -12.63
CA CYS A 295 9.55 -9.42 -12.48
C CYS A 295 10.28 -9.59 -11.15
N GLY A 296 9.59 -9.91 -10.08
CA GLY A 296 10.19 -10.19 -8.78
C GLY A 296 11.07 -11.47 -8.77
N LEU A 297 10.72 -12.48 -9.58
CA LEU A 297 11.46 -13.74 -9.66
C LEU A 297 12.70 -13.67 -10.55
N HIS A 298 12.73 -12.77 -11.54
CA HIS A 298 13.76 -12.76 -12.58
C HIS A 298 14.60 -11.48 -12.53
N ASP A 299 15.93 -11.64 -12.62
CA ASP A 299 16.89 -10.53 -12.72
C ASP A 299 17.46 -10.47 -14.14
N ASN A 300 16.64 -10.03 -15.09
CA ASN A 300 17.03 -9.84 -16.46
C ASN A 300 16.69 -8.43 -16.96
N TRP A 301 17.15 -8.07 -18.15
CA TRP A 301 16.92 -6.76 -18.73
C TRP A 301 15.43 -6.44 -18.91
N LEU A 302 14.61 -7.46 -19.19
CA LEU A 302 13.17 -7.28 -19.39
C LEU A 302 12.46 -6.97 -18.06
N SER A 303 12.80 -7.70 -16.98
CA SER A 303 12.24 -7.39 -15.65
C SER A 303 12.70 -6.02 -15.16
N ALA A 304 13.96 -5.63 -15.45
CA ALA A 304 14.47 -4.30 -15.15
C ALA A 304 13.71 -3.20 -15.92
N ALA A 305 13.46 -3.41 -17.22
CA ALA A 305 12.72 -2.48 -18.06
C ALA A 305 11.25 -2.34 -17.62
N LEU A 306 10.57 -3.44 -17.28
CA LEU A 306 9.18 -3.44 -16.81
C LEU A 306 9.04 -2.80 -15.41
N SER A 307 10.05 -2.93 -14.55
CA SER A 307 10.05 -2.34 -13.22
C SER A 307 10.55 -0.88 -13.20
N ALA A 308 11.26 -0.42 -14.24
CA ALA A 308 11.86 0.91 -14.28
C ALA A 308 10.83 2.06 -14.11
N PRO A 309 9.67 2.05 -14.80
CA PRO A 309 8.66 3.10 -14.61
C PRO A 309 8.14 3.16 -13.17
N GLY A 310 7.96 1.99 -12.53
CA GLY A 310 7.54 1.90 -11.13
C GLY A 310 8.57 2.49 -10.17
N LYS A 311 9.85 2.13 -10.34
CA LYS A 311 10.96 2.73 -9.57
C LYS A 311 11.07 4.24 -9.79
N TRP A 312 10.77 4.71 -11.00
CA TRP A 312 10.74 6.15 -11.27
C TRP A 312 9.59 6.84 -10.50
N LEU A 313 8.41 6.23 -10.41
CA LEU A 313 7.28 6.76 -9.63
C LEU A 313 7.63 6.89 -8.14
N GLN A 314 8.44 6.00 -7.60
CA GLN A 314 8.88 6.05 -6.21
C GLN A 314 9.68 7.33 -5.88
N ARG A 315 10.25 8.02 -6.88
CA ARG A 315 10.86 9.36 -6.66
C ARG A 315 9.84 10.40 -6.20
N ILE A 316 8.57 10.18 -6.52
CA ILE A 316 7.46 11.06 -6.12
C ILE A 316 6.85 10.57 -4.80
N THR A 317 6.79 9.26 -4.60
CA THR A 317 6.06 8.62 -3.49
C THR A 317 6.94 8.19 -2.32
N THR A 318 8.23 8.51 -2.32
CA THR A 318 9.15 8.22 -1.21
C THR A 318 10.01 9.42 -0.90
N ASN A 319 10.27 9.65 0.38
CA ASN A 319 11.23 10.66 0.85
C ASN A 319 12.39 9.99 1.60
N GLU A 320 13.49 10.71 1.79
CA GLU A 320 14.55 10.26 2.68
C GLU A 320 14.05 10.33 4.12
N PRO A 321 14.14 9.21 4.87
CA PRO A 321 13.66 9.12 6.24
C PRO A 321 14.63 9.75 7.23
N ASP A 322 14.12 10.16 8.36
CA ASP A 322 14.90 10.36 9.58
C ASP A 322 15.14 9.02 10.32
N ASP A 323 16.04 9.04 11.30
CA ASP A 323 16.43 7.86 12.05
C ASP A 323 15.25 7.23 12.82
N SER A 324 14.37 8.08 13.33
CA SER A 324 13.19 7.63 14.09
C SER A 324 12.19 6.85 13.23
N MET A 325 12.08 7.19 11.95
CA MET A 325 11.27 6.47 10.97
C MET A 325 11.92 5.13 10.59
N ILE A 326 13.27 5.10 10.52
CA ILE A 326 14.04 3.87 10.28
C ILE A 326 13.87 2.89 11.44
N GLU A 327 13.95 3.35 12.70
CA GLU A 327 13.69 2.53 13.88
C GLU A 327 12.30 1.88 13.84
N CYS A 328 11.28 2.66 13.47
CA CYS A 328 9.92 2.16 13.28
C CYS A 328 9.85 1.05 12.23
N ALA A 329 10.55 1.20 11.09
CA ALA A 329 10.60 0.20 10.02
C ALA A 329 11.35 -1.06 10.43
N ILE A 330 12.48 -0.92 11.13
CA ILE A 330 13.26 -2.04 11.67
C ILE A 330 12.37 -2.85 12.62
N ARG A 331 11.71 -2.17 13.55
CA ARG A 331 10.85 -2.86 14.51
C ARG A 331 9.69 -3.58 13.83
N ALA A 332 9.09 -2.96 12.82
CA ALA A 332 7.99 -3.56 12.07
C ALA A 332 8.40 -4.83 11.29
N ILE A 333 9.59 -4.85 10.69
CA ILE A 333 10.07 -6.02 9.96
C ILE A 333 10.48 -7.15 10.90
N GLU A 334 11.12 -6.85 12.03
CA GLU A 334 11.52 -7.84 13.05
C GLU A 334 10.33 -8.67 13.54
N LEU A 335 9.17 -8.04 13.73
CA LEU A 335 7.95 -8.69 14.18
C LEU A 335 7.35 -9.70 13.18
N VAL A 336 7.73 -9.61 11.91
CA VAL A 336 7.16 -10.44 10.83
C VAL A 336 8.16 -11.37 10.17
N ILE A 337 9.46 -11.25 10.47
CA ILE A 337 10.47 -12.20 10.03
C ILE A 337 10.10 -13.59 10.60
N PRO A 338 10.03 -14.62 9.76
CA PRO A 338 9.69 -15.95 10.23
C PRO A 338 10.87 -16.62 10.98
N ASP A 339 10.55 -17.43 12.00
CA ASP A 339 11.55 -18.19 12.74
C ASP A 339 12.33 -19.18 11.86
N GLN A 340 11.67 -19.71 10.81
CA GLN A 340 12.28 -20.62 9.85
C GLN A 340 12.88 -19.83 8.70
N GLN A 341 14.21 -19.78 8.65
CA GLN A 341 14.96 -19.09 7.61
C GLN A 341 14.57 -19.56 6.21
N GLY A 342 14.28 -18.58 5.30
CA GLY A 342 13.93 -18.84 3.90
C GLY A 342 12.45 -19.14 3.66
N SER A 343 11.60 -19.27 4.70
CA SER A 343 10.16 -19.48 4.52
C SER A 343 9.44 -18.23 3.99
N ASP A 344 10.13 -17.11 3.95
CA ASP A 344 9.71 -15.83 3.39
C ASP A 344 10.32 -15.58 1.99
N ALA A 345 10.93 -16.58 1.36
CA ALA A 345 11.48 -16.42 0.03
C ALA A 345 10.39 -16.06 -0.99
N TRP A 346 10.70 -15.12 -1.88
CA TRP A 346 9.79 -14.67 -2.92
C TRP A 346 9.42 -15.83 -3.87
N GLY A 347 8.14 -16.14 -3.94
CA GLY A 347 7.64 -17.20 -4.83
C GLY A 347 7.53 -18.57 -4.19
N SER A 348 7.87 -18.70 -2.89
CA SER A 348 7.60 -19.92 -2.09
C SER A 348 6.09 -20.18 -1.92
#